data_3e6d3b570100c1166e2d24d1642ad53c
#
_entry.id   3e6d3b570100c1166e2d24d1642ad53c
#
_cell.length_a   1.000
_cell.length_b   1.000
_cell.length_c   1.000
_cell.angle_alpha   90.00
_cell.angle_beta   90.00
_cell.angle_gamma   90.00
#
_symmetry.space_group_name_H-M   'P 1'
#
loop_
_entity.id
_entity.type
_entity.pdbx_description
1 polymer ?
#
loop_
_entity_poly.entity_id
_entity_poly.type
_entity_poly.pdbx_seq_one_letter_code
_entity_poly.pdbx_strand_id
1 'polypeptide(L)'
;MNKKKIIVPLFLLLAVAVYFIAFHKDKSLQYIPDSADAVVLIDTKKLTGQYLFSLVTHPSKWSGRKAKSKSSGSLKDSGIRIPDFLQIFHIKGTKFTEWYSVLELKDSQKFITYLKKQNFVAKGNNLFQKDQFFFMINGNHCIAGTSDLAFETLQKRLLQNSVHHVWEADRFIQNTVGSISFISGQKIRNFSIELKEDEIEINNNSNPEILNMIASKAEKGNHFLELELDKENIRNFTRFFKKSIADSSQITSLKAAADLRQINDTIVTYEYDDNFNEVEKKTVQKITQPSYMIDILSNDPEKTWQYFQSEKWINNENQFTAIPFQPNKITSNNKGVTIKSTRNPISLSSRLKQNYIMIRNNALLYSSLKMLRASEKKIISDIDYVFYGNQSGHYWLKIKAKKGELPLILRW
;
A
#
# COMPACT_ATOMS: atom_id res chain seq x y z
N MET A 1 -5.63 59.71 17.89
CA MET A 1 -6.26 58.53 17.27
C MET A 1 -6.08 57.32 18.19
N ASN A 2 -7.18 56.77 18.71
CA ASN A 2 -7.10 55.70 19.76
C ASN A 2 -6.45 54.44 19.17
N LYS A 3 -5.24 54.08 19.61
CA LYS A 3 -4.49 52.92 19.12
C LYS A 3 -5.34 51.62 19.18
N LYS A 4 -6.27 51.51 20.16
CA LYS A 4 -7.24 50.37 20.27
C LYS A 4 -8.19 50.27 19.07
N LYS A 5 -8.55 51.37 18.40
CA LYS A 5 -9.47 51.36 17.23
C LYS A 5 -8.80 50.84 15.98
N ILE A 6 -7.49 50.76 15.89
CA ILE A 6 -6.71 50.24 14.74
C ILE A 6 -6.34 48.78 14.95
N ILE A 7 -6.10 48.36 16.20
CA ILE A 7 -5.67 47.00 16.54
C ILE A 7 -6.76 45.96 16.21
N VAL A 8 -8.03 46.27 16.52
CA VAL A 8 -9.14 45.34 16.25
C VAL A 8 -9.34 45.03 14.76
N PRO A 9 -9.43 46.01 13.85
CA PRO A 9 -9.56 45.72 12.43
C PRO A 9 -8.30 45.07 11.85
N LEU A 10 -7.09 45.39 12.36
CA LEU A 10 -5.85 44.74 11.95
C LEU A 10 -5.84 43.25 12.36
N PHE A 11 -6.29 42.94 13.57
CA PHE A 11 -6.39 41.56 14.06
C PHE A 11 -7.44 40.78 13.27
N LEU A 12 -8.56 41.42 12.93
CA LEU A 12 -9.62 40.81 12.11
C LEU A 12 -9.12 40.54 10.68
N LEU A 13 -8.37 41.50 10.09
CA LEU A 13 -7.74 41.34 8.78
C LEU A 13 -6.70 40.21 8.79
N LEU A 14 -5.91 40.12 9.86
CA LEU A 14 -4.94 39.04 10.05
C LEU A 14 -5.66 37.68 10.19
N ALA A 15 -6.75 37.61 10.96
CA ALA A 15 -7.53 36.40 11.13
C ALA A 15 -8.17 35.93 9.82
N VAL A 16 -8.70 36.89 9.01
CA VAL A 16 -9.24 36.63 7.68
C VAL A 16 -8.14 36.15 6.75
N ALA A 17 -6.98 36.79 6.74
CA ALA A 17 -5.84 36.35 5.95
C ALA A 17 -5.35 34.94 6.32
N VAL A 18 -5.25 34.64 7.62
CA VAL A 18 -4.92 33.32 8.12
C VAL A 18 -5.98 32.29 7.71
N TYR A 19 -7.29 32.67 7.79
CA TYR A 19 -8.37 31.79 7.33
C TYR A 19 -8.22 31.46 5.84
N PHE A 20 -8.01 32.46 4.98
CA PHE A 20 -7.85 32.23 3.54
C PHE A 20 -6.59 31.40 3.21
N ILE A 21 -5.48 31.66 3.89
CA ILE A 21 -4.23 30.92 3.65
C ILE A 21 -4.32 29.49 4.17
N ALA A 22 -4.92 29.26 5.35
CA ALA A 22 -4.91 27.99 6.02
C ALA A 22 -6.09 27.06 5.68
N PHE A 23 -7.26 27.64 5.38
CA PHE A 23 -8.51 26.87 5.28
C PHE A 23 -9.22 26.97 3.92
N HIS A 24 -9.05 28.10 3.19
CA HIS A 24 -9.67 28.20 1.86
C HIS A 24 -8.91 27.29 0.89
N LYS A 25 -9.66 26.46 0.14
CA LYS A 25 -9.12 25.52 -0.83
C LYS A 25 -9.80 25.70 -2.18
N ASP A 26 -9.02 25.69 -3.23
CA ASP A 26 -9.56 25.50 -4.57
C ASP A 26 -9.97 24.03 -4.71
N LYS A 27 -11.28 23.82 -4.91
CA LYS A 27 -11.86 22.48 -5.04
C LYS A 27 -11.89 21.98 -6.47
N SER A 28 -11.46 22.80 -7.43
CA SER A 28 -11.42 22.42 -8.84
C SER A 28 -10.24 21.48 -9.12
N LEU A 29 -10.54 20.31 -9.67
CA LEU A 29 -9.56 19.29 -10.03
C LEU A 29 -9.37 19.31 -11.54
N GLN A 30 -8.42 20.11 -12.00
CA GLN A 30 -8.22 20.40 -13.42
C GLN A 30 -7.48 19.28 -14.17
N TYR A 31 -6.74 18.42 -13.45
CA TYR A 31 -5.78 17.51 -14.07
C TYR A 31 -6.23 16.04 -14.06
N ILE A 32 -7.49 15.77 -13.70
CA ILE A 32 -8.04 14.40 -13.76
C ILE A 32 -8.71 14.20 -15.12
N PRO A 33 -8.18 13.35 -16.01
CA PRO A 33 -8.79 13.11 -17.32
C PRO A 33 -10.08 12.29 -17.19
N ASP A 34 -11.02 12.48 -18.14
CA ASP A 34 -12.26 11.69 -18.21
C ASP A 34 -12.02 10.18 -18.34
N SER A 35 -10.86 9.80 -18.87
CA SER A 35 -10.43 8.40 -18.98
C SER A 35 -9.87 7.81 -17.68
N ALA A 36 -9.84 8.58 -16.58
CA ALA A 36 -9.42 8.04 -15.30
C ALA A 36 -10.45 7.04 -14.76
N ASP A 37 -9.99 5.89 -14.28
CA ASP A 37 -10.82 4.88 -13.62
C ASP A 37 -10.47 4.72 -12.13
N ALA A 38 -9.34 5.26 -11.70
CA ALA A 38 -9.01 5.41 -10.28
C ALA A 38 -8.31 6.77 -10.03
N VAL A 39 -8.63 7.38 -8.89
CA VAL A 39 -8.07 8.67 -8.46
C VAL A 39 -7.68 8.59 -7.00
N VAL A 40 -6.48 9.06 -6.68
CA VAL A 40 -6.03 9.30 -5.30
C VAL A 40 -5.91 10.82 -5.13
N LEU A 41 -6.64 11.35 -4.15
CA LEU A 41 -6.52 12.74 -3.75
C LEU A 41 -5.87 12.83 -2.37
N ILE A 42 -4.93 13.77 -2.23
CA ILE A 42 -4.36 14.12 -0.92
C ILE A 42 -4.63 15.61 -0.67
N ASP A 43 -5.31 15.89 0.42
CA ASP A 43 -5.52 17.25 0.92
C ASP A 43 -4.23 17.78 1.55
N THR A 44 -3.46 18.54 0.80
CA THR A 44 -2.13 18.99 1.21
C THR A 44 -2.19 20.00 2.35
N LYS A 45 -3.24 20.84 2.41
CA LYS A 45 -3.44 21.79 3.53
C LYS A 45 -3.77 21.07 4.82
N LYS A 46 -4.67 20.06 4.76
CA LYS A 46 -5.00 19.26 5.94
C LYS A 46 -3.79 18.47 6.44
N LEU A 47 -3.06 17.83 5.52
CA LEU A 47 -1.84 17.11 5.86
C LEU A 47 -0.78 18.04 6.48
N THR A 48 -0.59 19.23 5.90
CA THR A 48 0.31 20.25 6.44
C THR A 48 -0.14 20.73 7.82
N GLY A 49 -1.45 20.94 8.02
CA GLY A 49 -2.02 21.31 9.31
C GLY A 49 -1.76 20.25 10.38
N GLN A 50 -1.96 18.97 10.07
CA GLN A 50 -1.64 17.86 10.98
C GLN A 50 -0.14 17.81 11.29
N TYR A 51 0.71 17.99 10.28
CA TYR A 51 2.16 18.03 10.48
C TYR A 51 2.57 19.17 11.42
N LEU A 52 2.06 20.38 11.21
CA LEU A 52 2.36 21.54 12.04
C LEU A 52 1.83 21.37 13.47
N PHE A 53 0.61 20.86 13.64
CA PHE A 53 0.05 20.55 14.95
C PHE A 53 0.91 19.52 15.68
N SER A 54 1.32 18.45 15.00
CA SER A 54 2.21 17.44 15.56
C SER A 54 3.58 17.99 15.95
N LEU A 55 4.12 18.94 15.19
CA LEU A 55 5.35 19.65 15.57
C LEU A 55 5.15 20.49 16.83
N VAL A 56 4.06 21.25 16.93
CA VAL A 56 3.78 22.11 18.09
C VAL A 56 3.66 21.28 19.36
N THR A 57 2.99 20.12 19.28
CA THR A 57 2.80 19.23 20.43
C THR A 57 4.04 18.40 20.80
N HIS A 58 5.08 18.38 19.94
CA HIS A 58 6.34 17.67 20.18
C HIS A 58 7.55 18.59 20.06
N PRO A 59 7.75 19.56 20.99
CA PRO A 59 8.79 20.57 20.89
C PRO A 59 10.22 20.01 20.97
N SER A 60 10.42 18.81 21.51
CA SER A 60 11.71 18.11 21.48
C SER A 60 12.27 17.90 20.07
N LYS A 61 11.40 17.90 19.04
CA LYS A 61 11.81 17.82 17.63
C LYS A 61 12.26 19.13 17.03
N TRP A 62 11.97 20.25 17.65
CA TRP A 62 12.43 21.55 17.18
C TRP A 62 13.93 21.71 17.38
N SER A 63 14.46 21.21 18.49
CA SER A 63 15.87 21.31 18.85
C SER A 63 16.78 20.24 18.19
N GLY A 64 16.21 19.15 17.71
CA GLY A 64 16.96 18.00 17.16
C GLY A 64 17.38 18.12 15.69
N ARG A 65 16.87 19.10 14.94
CA ARG A 65 17.30 19.37 13.57
C ARG A 65 18.56 20.24 13.51
N LYS A 66 19.64 19.80 14.14
CA LYS A 66 20.98 20.23 13.66
C LYS A 66 21.08 19.73 12.23
N ALA A 67 21.26 20.69 11.32
CA ALA A 67 21.39 20.52 9.88
C ALA A 67 22.34 19.37 9.50
N LYS A 68 21.88 18.13 9.51
CA LYS A 68 22.53 16.97 8.90
C LYS A 68 21.78 16.62 7.62
N SER A 69 21.90 17.47 6.63
CA SER A 69 22.07 17.14 5.21
C SER A 69 22.06 18.41 4.37
N LYS A 70 23.22 18.93 4.10
CA LYS A 70 23.44 19.94 3.04
C LYS A 70 23.24 19.40 1.63
N SER A 71 22.65 18.19 1.46
CA SER A 71 22.60 17.51 0.17
C SER A 71 21.21 17.22 -0.40
N SER A 72 20.12 17.35 0.35
CA SER A 72 18.79 17.26 -0.23
C SER A 72 18.16 18.65 -0.30
N GLY A 73 18.03 19.21 -1.50
CA GLY A 73 17.35 20.46 -1.72
C GLY A 73 15.95 20.44 -1.07
N SER A 74 15.58 21.49 -0.36
CA SER A 74 14.25 21.64 0.22
C SER A 74 13.20 21.60 -0.88
N LEU A 75 12.04 21.00 -0.63
CA LEU A 75 10.88 21.09 -1.55
C LEU A 75 10.50 22.55 -1.85
N LYS A 76 10.76 23.49 -0.93
CA LYS A 76 10.57 24.92 -1.15
C LYS A 76 11.44 25.47 -2.29
N ASP A 77 12.61 24.86 -2.51
CA ASP A 77 13.56 25.26 -3.55
C ASP A 77 13.39 24.45 -4.84
N SER A 78 12.42 23.54 -4.90
CA SER A 78 12.18 22.69 -6.06
C SER A 78 11.55 23.40 -7.25
N GLY A 79 10.96 24.59 -7.06
CA GLY A 79 10.23 25.29 -8.12
C GLY A 79 8.81 24.77 -8.36
N ILE A 80 8.30 23.81 -7.56
CA ILE A 80 6.93 23.29 -7.65
C ILE A 80 5.96 24.24 -6.94
N ARG A 81 4.76 24.42 -7.52
CA ARG A 81 3.61 24.95 -6.83
C ARG A 81 2.92 23.83 -6.08
N ILE A 82 2.84 23.91 -4.75
CA ILE A 82 2.11 22.92 -3.95
C ILE A 82 0.61 23.16 -4.19
N PRO A 83 -0.13 22.19 -4.75
CA PRO A 83 -1.57 22.32 -4.98
C PRO A 83 -2.35 22.14 -3.66
N ASP A 84 -3.60 22.62 -3.61
CA ASP A 84 -4.47 22.37 -2.47
C ASP A 84 -4.85 20.88 -2.36
N PHE A 85 -5.01 20.22 -3.52
CA PHE A 85 -5.17 18.77 -3.65
C PHE A 85 -4.14 18.20 -4.61
N LEU A 86 -3.31 17.30 -4.12
CA LEU A 86 -2.44 16.49 -4.99
C LEU A 86 -3.31 15.44 -5.69
N GLN A 87 -3.34 15.50 -7.02
CA GLN A 87 -4.16 14.66 -7.88
C GLN A 87 -3.29 13.57 -8.50
N ILE A 88 -3.53 12.31 -8.13
CA ILE A 88 -2.86 11.15 -8.71
C ILE A 88 -3.95 10.27 -9.33
N PHE A 89 -3.78 9.83 -10.57
CA PHE A 89 -4.81 9.08 -11.27
C PHE A 89 -4.22 7.92 -12.09
N HIS A 90 -5.06 6.92 -12.27
CA HIS A 90 -4.84 5.80 -13.18
C HIS A 90 -5.74 5.97 -14.40
N ILE A 91 -5.27 5.57 -15.58
CA ILE A 91 -6.01 5.70 -16.85
C ILE A 91 -6.55 4.32 -17.24
N LYS A 92 -7.82 4.26 -17.58
CA LYS A 92 -8.50 3.05 -18.03
C LYS A 92 -7.77 2.44 -19.23
N GLY A 93 -7.51 1.12 -19.13
CA GLY A 93 -6.83 0.37 -20.19
C GLY A 93 -5.31 0.34 -20.08
N THR A 94 -4.70 1.05 -19.12
CA THR A 94 -3.29 0.92 -18.79
C THR A 94 -3.07 -0.16 -17.72
N LYS A 95 -1.82 -0.52 -17.42
CA LYS A 95 -1.52 -1.46 -16.33
C LYS A 95 -1.79 -0.80 -14.98
N PHE A 96 -2.34 -1.53 -14.02
CA PHE A 96 -2.64 -0.99 -12.68
C PHE A 96 -1.43 -0.41 -11.94
N THR A 97 -0.21 -0.71 -12.40
CA THR A 97 1.03 -0.12 -11.88
C THR A 97 1.35 1.26 -12.49
N GLU A 98 0.56 1.73 -13.45
CA GLU A 98 0.81 2.98 -14.18
C GLU A 98 -0.06 4.10 -13.63
N TRP A 99 0.55 4.97 -12.81
CA TRP A 99 -0.09 6.09 -12.14
C TRP A 99 0.53 7.40 -12.60
N TYR A 100 -0.29 8.44 -12.68
CA TYR A 100 0.08 9.74 -13.22
C TYR A 100 -0.39 10.87 -12.33
N SER A 101 0.30 12.01 -12.42
CA SER A 101 -0.04 13.27 -11.77
C SER A 101 0.43 14.43 -12.62
N VAL A 102 -0.29 15.55 -12.58
CA VAL A 102 0.17 16.81 -13.20
C VAL A 102 0.44 17.80 -12.09
N LEU A 103 1.62 18.41 -12.14
CA LEU A 103 2.08 19.41 -11.18
C LEU A 103 2.32 20.74 -11.88
N GLU A 104 1.92 21.83 -11.27
CA GLU A 104 2.27 23.18 -11.73
C GLU A 104 3.67 23.55 -11.22
N LEU A 105 4.44 24.19 -12.07
CA LEU A 105 5.75 24.70 -11.76
C LEU A 105 5.72 26.22 -11.62
N LYS A 106 6.25 26.74 -10.51
CA LYS A 106 6.56 28.17 -10.35
C LYS A 106 7.79 28.56 -11.16
N ASP A 107 8.74 27.61 -11.30
CA ASP A 107 10.02 27.82 -11.96
C ASP A 107 10.53 26.47 -12.50
N SER A 108 10.39 26.27 -13.80
CA SER A 108 10.79 25.02 -14.46
C SER A 108 12.30 24.78 -14.42
N GLN A 109 13.12 25.86 -14.45
CA GLN A 109 14.59 25.72 -14.39
C GLN A 109 15.06 25.28 -13.00
N LYS A 110 14.46 25.83 -11.95
CA LYS A 110 14.69 25.35 -10.58
C LYS A 110 14.28 23.90 -10.42
N PHE A 111 13.15 23.48 -11.03
CA PHE A 111 12.69 22.10 -10.98
C PHE A 111 13.65 21.16 -11.70
N ILE A 112 14.14 21.52 -12.89
CA ILE A 112 15.17 20.76 -13.61
C ILE A 112 16.43 20.60 -12.75
N THR A 113 16.87 21.70 -12.13
CA THR A 113 18.05 21.68 -11.25
C THR A 113 17.83 20.76 -10.04
N TYR A 114 16.61 20.80 -9.47
CA TYR A 114 16.20 19.91 -8.39
C TYR A 114 16.23 18.44 -8.83
N LEU A 115 15.63 18.09 -9.97
CA LEU A 115 15.64 16.72 -10.51
C LEU A 115 17.07 16.20 -10.69
N LYS A 116 17.96 17.00 -11.28
CA LYS A 116 19.38 16.65 -11.43
C LYS A 116 20.08 16.40 -10.08
N LYS A 117 19.82 17.25 -9.08
CA LYS A 117 20.34 17.05 -7.71
C LYS A 117 19.81 15.77 -7.06
N GLN A 118 18.60 15.32 -7.43
CA GLN A 118 17.99 14.07 -6.98
C GLN A 118 18.43 12.86 -7.80
N ASN A 119 19.41 13.00 -8.70
CA ASN A 119 19.93 11.95 -9.58
C ASN A 119 18.91 11.43 -10.61
N PHE A 120 18.00 12.29 -11.09
CA PHE A 120 17.21 11.99 -12.27
C PHE A 120 18.05 12.21 -13.52
N VAL A 121 18.01 11.25 -14.43
CA VAL A 121 18.73 11.26 -15.71
C VAL A 121 17.82 11.81 -16.79
N ALA A 122 18.30 12.78 -17.57
CA ALA A 122 17.59 13.28 -18.73
C ALA A 122 17.61 12.23 -19.87
N LYS A 123 16.42 11.96 -20.43
CA LYS A 123 16.21 11.01 -21.54
C LYS A 123 15.87 11.71 -22.87
N GLY A 124 16.08 13.02 -22.98
CA GLY A 124 15.69 13.84 -24.12
C GLY A 124 14.28 14.43 -23.94
N ASN A 125 13.89 15.39 -24.81
CA ASN A 125 12.55 16.00 -24.86
C ASN A 125 11.98 16.44 -23.48
N ASN A 126 12.80 17.03 -22.63
CA ASN A 126 12.44 17.42 -21.25
C ASN A 126 11.92 16.27 -20.37
N LEU A 127 12.24 15.03 -20.73
CA LEU A 127 11.92 13.82 -19.99
C LEU A 127 13.08 13.46 -19.04
N PHE A 128 12.74 13.22 -17.78
CA PHE A 128 13.66 12.83 -16.71
C PHE A 128 13.21 11.50 -16.10
N GLN A 129 14.15 10.59 -15.84
CA GLN A 129 13.86 9.28 -15.25
C GLN A 129 14.77 8.97 -14.08
N LYS A 130 14.20 8.38 -13.05
CA LYS A 130 14.94 7.70 -11.98
C LYS A 130 14.12 6.51 -11.52
N ASP A 131 14.70 5.32 -11.60
CA ASP A 131 14.01 4.05 -11.32
C ASP A 131 12.69 3.93 -12.11
N GLN A 132 11.55 3.72 -11.43
CA GLN A 132 10.22 3.67 -12.04
C GLN A 132 9.54 5.05 -12.17
N PHE A 133 10.20 6.14 -11.80
CA PHE A 133 9.59 7.47 -11.84
C PHE A 133 10.06 8.26 -13.06
N PHE A 134 9.10 8.82 -13.74
CA PHE A 134 9.29 9.66 -14.93
C PHE A 134 8.69 11.05 -14.69
N PHE A 135 9.36 12.08 -15.19
CA PHE A 135 8.89 13.46 -15.18
C PHE A 135 9.08 14.07 -16.56
N MET A 136 8.00 14.56 -17.15
CA MET A 136 8.04 15.32 -18.42
C MET A 136 7.67 16.76 -18.15
N ILE A 137 8.54 17.69 -18.48
CA ILE A 137 8.36 19.14 -18.27
C ILE A 137 7.83 19.77 -19.56
N ASN A 138 6.71 20.48 -19.46
CA ASN A 138 6.12 21.23 -20.54
C ASN A 138 5.70 22.64 -20.07
N GLY A 139 6.53 23.65 -20.36
CA GLY A 139 6.32 25.01 -19.88
C GLY A 139 6.28 25.08 -18.36
N ASN A 140 5.15 25.53 -17.81
CA ASN A 140 4.91 25.63 -16.38
C ASN A 140 4.22 24.40 -15.78
N HIS A 141 4.20 23.27 -16.49
CA HIS A 141 3.62 22.03 -16.00
C HIS A 141 4.65 20.88 -16.03
N CYS A 142 4.45 19.95 -15.18
CA CYS A 142 5.19 18.70 -15.15
C CYS A 142 4.23 17.53 -15.05
N ILE A 143 4.30 16.60 -15.98
CA ILE A 143 3.61 15.32 -15.89
C ILE A 143 4.55 14.35 -15.18
N ALA A 144 4.11 13.84 -14.04
CA ALA A 144 4.80 12.81 -13.27
C ALA A 144 4.10 11.47 -13.46
N GLY A 145 4.86 10.37 -13.49
CA GLY A 145 4.25 9.06 -13.61
C GLY A 145 5.21 7.93 -13.25
N THR A 146 4.64 6.73 -13.08
CA THR A 146 5.38 5.47 -12.93
C THR A 146 5.63 4.80 -14.29
N SER A 147 5.16 5.42 -15.37
CA SER A 147 5.37 5.08 -16.77
C SER A 147 5.27 6.36 -17.58
N ASP A 148 5.96 6.45 -18.71
CA ASP A 148 5.92 7.57 -19.66
C ASP A 148 4.95 7.34 -20.83
N LEU A 149 4.37 6.14 -20.95
CA LEU A 149 3.57 5.72 -22.11
C LEU A 149 2.36 6.63 -22.41
N ALA A 150 1.75 7.22 -21.39
CA ALA A 150 0.59 8.09 -21.55
C ALA A 150 0.94 9.60 -21.61
N PHE A 151 2.21 10.00 -21.47
CA PHE A 151 2.58 11.40 -21.31
C PHE A 151 2.17 12.28 -22.48
N GLU A 152 2.36 11.86 -23.71
CA GLU A 152 1.94 12.62 -24.89
C GLU A 152 0.42 12.79 -24.96
N THR A 153 -0.31 11.74 -24.63
CA THR A 153 -1.78 11.76 -24.58
C THR A 153 -2.27 12.71 -23.51
N LEU A 154 -1.67 12.66 -22.32
CA LEU A 154 -1.99 13.55 -21.21
C LEU A 154 -1.64 15.00 -21.54
N GLN A 155 -0.49 15.25 -22.15
CA GLN A 155 -0.09 16.58 -22.60
C GLN A 155 -1.13 17.18 -23.55
N LYS A 156 -1.53 16.42 -24.57
CA LYS A 156 -2.53 16.89 -25.53
C LYS A 156 -3.89 17.14 -24.89
N ARG A 157 -4.36 16.24 -24.02
CA ARG A 157 -5.71 16.32 -23.44
C ARG A 157 -5.83 17.35 -22.33
N LEU A 158 -4.85 17.46 -21.44
CA LEU A 158 -4.94 18.26 -20.22
C LEU A 158 -4.26 19.62 -20.34
N LEU A 159 -3.24 19.75 -21.19
CA LEU A 159 -2.44 20.97 -21.25
C LEU A 159 -2.63 21.78 -22.54
N GLN A 160 -3.09 21.16 -23.64
CA GLN A 160 -3.28 21.83 -24.93
C GLN A 160 -4.75 22.07 -25.27
N ASN A 161 -5.67 21.22 -24.79
CA ASN A 161 -7.10 21.40 -25.03
C ASN A 161 -7.72 22.27 -23.93
N SER A 162 -8.33 23.37 -24.32
CA SER A 162 -9.02 24.31 -23.41
C SER A 162 -10.37 23.78 -22.87
N VAL A 163 -10.90 22.72 -23.45
CA VAL A 163 -12.20 22.14 -23.06
C VAL A 163 -11.99 20.74 -22.53
N HIS A 164 -11.86 20.63 -21.22
CA HIS A 164 -11.89 19.36 -20.50
C HIS A 164 -12.81 19.49 -19.28
N HIS A 165 -13.35 18.38 -18.84
CA HIS A 165 -14.19 18.34 -17.65
C HIS A 165 -13.38 18.67 -16.41
N VAL A 166 -13.83 19.64 -15.63
CA VAL A 166 -13.23 19.95 -14.32
C VAL A 166 -14.04 19.23 -13.25
N TRP A 167 -13.35 18.38 -12.50
CA TRP A 167 -13.96 17.65 -11.41
C TRP A 167 -13.98 18.49 -10.12
N GLU A 168 -14.98 18.29 -9.30
CA GLU A 168 -15.05 18.89 -7.96
C GLU A 168 -14.50 17.94 -6.91
N ALA A 169 -13.61 18.44 -6.03
CA ALA A 169 -12.96 17.63 -4.99
C ALA A 169 -13.97 16.96 -4.05
N ASP A 170 -15.10 17.61 -3.76
CA ASP A 170 -16.15 17.08 -2.87
C ASP A 170 -16.79 15.77 -3.39
N ARG A 171 -16.63 15.45 -4.69
CA ARG A 171 -17.07 14.17 -5.25
C ARG A 171 -16.16 13.01 -4.83
N PHE A 172 -14.92 13.28 -4.45
CA PHE A 172 -13.87 12.30 -4.21
C PHE A 172 -13.46 12.24 -2.75
N ILE A 173 -13.43 13.37 -2.04
CA ILE A 173 -12.90 13.46 -0.67
C ILE A 173 -13.87 14.23 0.23
N GLN A 174 -14.11 13.67 1.44
CA GLN A 174 -14.99 14.29 2.43
C GLN A 174 -14.26 14.40 3.77
N ASN A 175 -13.71 15.59 4.04
CA ASN A 175 -13.08 15.94 5.32
C ASN A 175 -12.06 14.92 5.88
N THR A 176 -11.29 14.26 5.01
CA THR A 176 -10.20 13.34 5.37
C THR A 176 -8.87 13.86 4.83
N VAL A 177 -7.76 13.23 5.19
CA VAL A 177 -6.43 13.63 4.69
C VAL A 177 -6.27 13.27 3.22
N GLY A 178 -6.96 12.23 2.78
CA GLY A 178 -6.93 11.80 1.40
C GLY A 178 -8.09 10.86 1.08
N SER A 179 -8.18 10.45 -0.16
CA SER A 179 -9.13 9.46 -0.64
C SER A 179 -8.56 8.64 -1.78
N ILE A 180 -9.06 7.41 -1.92
CA ILE A 180 -8.91 6.59 -3.12
C ILE A 180 -10.29 6.40 -3.70
N SER A 181 -10.49 6.75 -4.96
CA SER A 181 -11.78 6.73 -5.63
C SER A 181 -11.70 5.89 -6.89
N PHE A 182 -12.64 4.95 -7.07
CA PHE A 182 -12.78 4.16 -8.28
C PHE A 182 -13.98 4.67 -9.07
N ILE A 183 -13.76 4.97 -10.36
CA ILE A 183 -14.74 5.55 -11.26
C ILE A 183 -15.24 4.47 -12.23
N SER A 184 -16.53 4.25 -12.26
CA SER A 184 -17.19 3.33 -13.21
C SER A 184 -18.40 4.01 -13.83
N GLY A 185 -18.22 4.62 -15.00
CA GLY A 185 -19.21 5.50 -15.61
C GLY A 185 -19.51 6.69 -14.71
N GLN A 186 -20.77 6.89 -14.34
CA GLN A 186 -21.18 7.97 -13.43
C GLN A 186 -21.01 7.63 -11.93
N LYS A 187 -20.73 6.37 -11.59
CA LYS A 187 -20.60 5.93 -10.20
C LYS A 187 -19.16 6.12 -9.73
N ILE A 188 -19.01 6.77 -8.60
CA ILE A 188 -17.73 6.92 -7.90
C ILE A 188 -17.85 6.20 -6.56
N ARG A 189 -16.91 5.29 -6.29
CA ARG A 189 -16.78 4.62 -4.99
C ARG A 189 -15.57 5.17 -4.28
N ASN A 190 -15.78 5.86 -3.19
CA ASN A 190 -14.75 6.54 -2.42
C ASN A 190 -14.32 5.71 -1.22
N PHE A 191 -13.03 5.72 -0.95
CA PHE A 191 -12.39 5.22 0.26
C PHE A 191 -11.64 6.37 0.89
N SER A 192 -12.00 6.73 2.11
CA SER A 192 -11.31 7.76 2.87
C SER A 192 -9.94 7.29 3.35
N ILE A 193 -8.96 8.18 3.36
CA ILE A 193 -7.64 7.95 3.97
C ILE A 193 -7.55 8.84 5.20
N GLU A 194 -7.35 8.23 6.36
CA GLU A 194 -7.11 8.92 7.62
C GLU A 194 -5.72 8.61 8.13
N LEU A 195 -5.02 9.64 8.59
CA LEU A 195 -3.73 9.53 9.24
C LEU A 195 -3.89 9.90 10.70
N LYS A 196 -3.67 8.93 11.59
CA LYS A 196 -3.70 9.08 13.05
C LYS A 196 -2.27 9.05 13.61
N GLU A 197 -2.11 9.06 14.93
CA GLU A 197 -0.80 9.09 15.57
C GLU A 197 0.12 7.94 15.14
N ASP A 198 -0.39 6.70 15.20
CA ASP A 198 0.37 5.47 14.90
C ASP A 198 -0.28 4.61 13.83
N GLU A 199 -1.26 5.12 13.08
CA GLU A 199 -1.96 4.30 12.09
C GLU A 199 -2.46 5.09 10.88
N ILE A 200 -2.52 4.39 9.76
CA ILE A 200 -3.20 4.85 8.55
C ILE A 200 -4.41 3.95 8.36
N GLU A 201 -5.58 4.55 8.21
CA GLU A 201 -6.82 3.84 7.91
C GLU A 201 -7.34 4.23 6.53
N ILE A 202 -7.76 3.22 5.76
CA ILE A 202 -8.43 3.40 4.47
C ILE A 202 -9.74 2.64 4.52
N ASN A 203 -10.87 3.33 4.40
CA ASN A 203 -12.18 2.71 4.50
C ASN A 203 -13.22 3.42 3.64
N ASN A 204 -14.31 2.71 3.32
CA ASN A 204 -15.48 3.27 2.64
C ASN A 204 -16.71 3.37 3.57
N ASN A 205 -16.51 3.26 4.87
CA ASN A 205 -17.57 3.31 5.88
C ASN A 205 -17.20 4.26 7.01
N SER A 206 -18.12 5.11 7.39
CA SER A 206 -17.97 6.04 8.51
C SER A 206 -18.08 5.37 9.89
N ASN A 207 -18.59 4.13 9.98
CA ASN A 207 -18.73 3.42 11.25
C ASN A 207 -18.21 1.97 11.17
N PRO A 208 -16.92 1.74 11.39
CA PRO A 208 -16.29 0.42 11.26
C PRO A 208 -16.36 -0.43 12.55
N GLU A 209 -17.37 -0.30 13.42
CA GLU A 209 -17.42 -0.96 14.74
C GLU A 209 -17.15 -2.46 14.68
N ILE A 210 -17.80 -3.17 13.74
CA ILE A 210 -17.61 -4.62 13.59
C ILE A 210 -16.17 -4.93 13.16
N LEU A 211 -15.64 -4.17 12.22
CA LEU A 211 -14.27 -4.36 11.72
C LEU A 211 -13.23 -4.00 12.80
N ASN A 212 -13.51 -2.99 13.64
CA ASN A 212 -12.71 -2.68 14.83
C ASN A 212 -12.69 -3.84 15.82
N MET A 213 -13.86 -4.45 16.08
CA MET A 213 -13.97 -5.61 16.97
C MET A 213 -13.16 -6.81 16.42
N ILE A 214 -13.23 -7.06 15.11
CA ILE A 214 -12.47 -8.13 14.46
C ILE A 214 -10.97 -7.85 14.56
N ALA A 215 -10.54 -6.63 14.23
CA ALA A 215 -9.14 -6.23 14.35
C ALA A 215 -8.62 -6.40 15.78
N SER A 216 -9.37 -5.93 16.79
CA SER A 216 -9.01 -6.09 18.20
C SER A 216 -8.93 -7.55 18.67
N LYS A 217 -9.73 -8.44 18.09
CA LYS A 217 -9.62 -9.89 18.32
C LYS A 217 -8.40 -10.48 17.61
N ALA A 218 -8.18 -10.10 16.36
CA ALA A 218 -7.03 -10.53 15.59
C ALA A 218 -5.70 -10.03 16.20
N GLU A 219 -5.67 -8.82 16.76
CA GLU A 219 -4.51 -8.25 17.46
C GLU A 219 -4.01 -9.13 18.63
N LYS A 220 -4.91 -9.87 19.27
CA LYS A 220 -4.56 -10.79 20.38
C LYS A 220 -3.87 -12.09 19.90
N GLY A 221 -3.95 -12.40 18.63
CA GLY A 221 -3.25 -13.52 18.03
C GLY A 221 -1.73 -13.26 17.95
N ASN A 222 -0.93 -14.31 17.81
CA ASN A 222 0.53 -14.23 17.78
C ASN A 222 1.13 -14.67 16.44
N HIS A 223 0.30 -15.16 15.50
CA HIS A 223 0.81 -15.64 14.22
C HIS A 223 1.21 -14.48 13.29
N PHE A 224 2.22 -14.70 12.48
CA PHE A 224 2.66 -13.77 11.44
C PHE A 224 1.53 -13.44 10.45
N LEU A 225 0.80 -14.45 10.01
CA LEU A 225 -0.36 -14.32 9.12
C LEU A 225 -1.55 -15.01 9.76
N GLU A 226 -2.68 -14.34 9.81
CA GLU A 226 -3.99 -14.92 10.12
C GLU A 226 -5.00 -14.41 9.11
N LEU A 227 -5.85 -15.29 8.59
CA LEU A 227 -6.92 -14.90 7.69
C LEU A 227 -8.13 -15.81 7.84
N GLU A 228 -9.30 -15.24 7.56
CA GLU A 228 -10.56 -15.97 7.40
C GLU A 228 -11.32 -15.32 6.25
N LEU A 229 -11.72 -16.12 5.24
CA LEU A 229 -12.36 -15.65 4.03
C LEU A 229 -13.54 -16.54 3.68
N ASP A 230 -14.64 -15.93 3.25
CA ASP A 230 -15.78 -16.61 2.61
C ASP A 230 -15.50 -16.93 1.13
N LYS A 231 -16.44 -17.61 0.48
CA LYS A 231 -16.33 -18.02 -0.93
C LYS A 231 -16.05 -16.85 -1.88
N GLU A 232 -16.73 -15.73 -1.69
CA GLU A 232 -16.58 -14.56 -2.57
C GLU A 232 -15.19 -13.93 -2.42
N ASN A 233 -14.74 -13.76 -1.21
CA ASN A 233 -13.41 -13.20 -0.92
C ASN A 233 -12.29 -14.15 -1.35
N ILE A 234 -12.46 -15.48 -1.20
CA ILE A 234 -11.51 -16.46 -1.74
C ILE A 234 -11.42 -16.31 -3.26
N ARG A 235 -12.55 -16.22 -3.96
CA ARG A 235 -12.55 -16.03 -5.41
C ARG A 235 -11.86 -14.76 -5.85
N ASN A 236 -12.11 -13.63 -5.18
CA ASN A 236 -11.49 -12.36 -5.48
C ASN A 236 -9.98 -12.39 -5.19
N PHE A 237 -9.58 -12.97 -4.08
CA PHE A 237 -8.18 -13.14 -3.71
C PHE A 237 -7.42 -14.04 -4.69
N THR A 238 -7.98 -15.17 -5.10
CA THR A 238 -7.34 -16.11 -6.01
C THR A 238 -7.26 -15.60 -7.45
N ARG A 239 -8.21 -14.77 -7.88
CA ARG A 239 -8.12 -14.07 -9.17
C ARG A 239 -6.92 -13.12 -9.24
N PHE A 240 -6.59 -12.46 -8.14
CA PHE A 240 -5.40 -11.61 -8.07
C PHE A 240 -4.11 -12.40 -8.38
N PHE A 241 -4.04 -13.66 -7.96
CA PHE A 241 -2.94 -14.57 -8.26
C PHE A 241 -3.13 -15.37 -9.57
N LYS A 242 -4.07 -14.98 -10.44
CA LYS A 242 -4.40 -15.67 -11.70
C LYS A 242 -4.79 -17.16 -11.52
N LYS A 243 -5.36 -17.52 -10.36
CA LYS A 243 -5.85 -18.87 -10.04
C LYS A 243 -7.32 -18.79 -9.66
N SER A 244 -8.15 -19.69 -10.19
CA SER A 244 -9.57 -19.76 -9.84
C SER A 244 -9.81 -21.03 -9.02
N ILE A 245 -9.74 -20.92 -7.71
CA ILE A 245 -9.95 -22.05 -6.79
C ILE A 245 -11.43 -22.23 -6.43
N ALA A 246 -12.19 -21.14 -6.34
CA ALA A 246 -13.52 -21.16 -5.71
C ALA A 246 -14.65 -21.74 -6.57
N ASP A 247 -14.56 -21.67 -7.88
CA ASP A 247 -15.68 -22.03 -8.76
C ASP A 247 -15.77 -23.55 -9.01
N SER A 248 -14.63 -24.23 -9.04
CA SER A 248 -14.54 -25.67 -9.34
C SER A 248 -14.46 -26.57 -8.10
N SER A 249 -14.11 -26.01 -6.93
CA SER A 249 -13.73 -26.79 -5.75
C SER A 249 -14.78 -26.87 -4.64
N GLN A 250 -15.98 -26.31 -4.83
CA GLN A 250 -17.06 -26.28 -3.82
C GLN A 250 -16.70 -25.67 -2.47
N ILE A 251 -15.61 -24.91 -2.40
CA ILE A 251 -15.13 -24.25 -1.18
C ILE A 251 -16.10 -23.15 -0.76
N THR A 252 -16.45 -23.13 0.52
CA THR A 252 -17.36 -22.15 1.12
C THR A 252 -16.63 -21.14 2.00
N SER A 253 -15.59 -21.57 2.70
CA SER A 253 -14.75 -20.67 3.49
C SER A 253 -13.36 -21.26 3.71
N LEU A 254 -12.41 -20.38 3.97
CA LEU A 254 -11.03 -20.72 4.26
C LEU A 254 -10.58 -19.97 5.52
N LYS A 255 -9.93 -20.68 6.43
CA LYS A 255 -9.22 -20.09 7.56
C LYS A 255 -7.78 -20.56 7.54
N ALA A 256 -6.83 -19.65 7.73
CA ALA A 256 -5.43 -20.00 7.75
C ALA A 256 -4.66 -19.18 8.79
N ALA A 257 -3.60 -19.80 9.28
CA ALA A 257 -2.56 -19.12 10.05
C ALA A 257 -1.19 -19.61 9.57
N ALA A 258 -0.20 -18.72 9.67
CA ALA A 258 1.19 -19.04 9.36
C ALA A 258 2.17 -18.28 10.25
N ASP A 259 3.30 -18.90 10.53
CA ASP A 259 4.47 -18.30 11.17
C ASP A 259 5.68 -18.47 10.27
N LEU A 260 6.56 -17.48 10.25
CA LEU A 260 7.86 -17.61 9.58
C LEU A 260 8.88 -18.18 10.52
N ARG A 261 9.65 -19.17 10.04
CA ARG A 261 10.71 -19.81 10.79
C ARG A 261 11.98 -19.92 9.96
N GLN A 262 13.10 -19.80 10.63
CA GLN A 262 14.39 -20.04 10.02
C GLN A 262 14.80 -21.48 10.33
N ILE A 263 15.11 -22.23 9.28
CA ILE A 263 15.59 -23.61 9.39
C ILE A 263 16.93 -23.76 8.68
N ASN A 264 17.70 -24.75 9.10
CA ASN A 264 18.88 -25.18 8.35
C ASN A 264 18.42 -26.14 7.24
N ASP A 265 18.83 -25.86 6.03
CA ASP A 265 18.59 -26.68 4.85
C ASP A 265 19.92 -27.12 4.27
N THR A 266 19.99 -28.35 3.77
CA THR A 266 21.21 -28.88 3.17
C THR A 266 21.07 -28.86 1.66
N ILE A 267 21.89 -28.07 1.01
CA ILE A 267 22.03 -28.09 -0.43
C ILE A 267 23.11 -29.09 -0.78
N VAL A 268 22.77 -30.02 -1.65
CA VAL A 268 23.71 -30.94 -2.25
C VAL A 268 24.05 -30.35 -3.64
N THR A 269 25.32 -30.06 -3.85
CA THR A 269 25.89 -29.67 -5.15
C THR A 269 26.92 -30.72 -5.55
N TYR A 270 27.10 -30.89 -6.83
CA TYR A 270 28.13 -31.78 -7.36
C TYR A 270 29.24 -30.92 -7.96
N GLU A 271 30.46 -31.18 -7.53
CA GLU A 271 31.68 -30.56 -8.09
C GLU A 271 32.53 -31.69 -8.66
N TYR A 272 33.44 -31.38 -9.60
CA TYR A 272 34.40 -32.36 -10.09
C TYR A 272 35.71 -32.21 -9.35
N ASP A 273 36.30 -33.36 -8.96
CA ASP A 273 37.64 -33.41 -8.40
C ASP A 273 38.72 -33.25 -9.49
N ASP A 274 39.98 -33.21 -9.13
CA ASP A 274 41.11 -33.08 -10.04
C ASP A 274 41.21 -34.23 -11.08
N ASN A 275 40.51 -35.34 -10.85
CA ASN A 275 40.41 -36.51 -11.74
C ASN A 275 39.11 -36.56 -12.55
N PHE A 276 38.31 -35.46 -12.52
CA PHE A 276 37.01 -35.35 -13.15
C PHE A 276 35.96 -36.33 -12.62
N ASN A 277 36.11 -36.82 -11.39
CA ASN A 277 35.05 -37.58 -10.72
C ASN A 277 34.06 -36.59 -10.08
N GLU A 278 32.77 -36.93 -10.14
CA GLU A 278 31.71 -36.17 -9.51
C GLU A 278 31.74 -36.37 -8.00
N VAL A 279 31.94 -35.29 -7.24
CA VAL A 279 32.03 -35.34 -5.78
C VAL A 279 30.86 -34.54 -5.19
N GLU A 280 30.09 -35.17 -4.31
CA GLU A 280 28.98 -34.57 -3.60
C GLU A 280 29.49 -33.57 -2.55
N LYS A 281 29.06 -32.29 -2.67
CA LYS A 281 29.36 -31.25 -1.69
C LYS A 281 28.10 -30.84 -0.96
N LYS A 282 28.05 -31.08 0.33
CA LYS A 282 26.95 -30.70 1.20
C LYS A 282 27.21 -29.34 1.84
N THR A 283 26.37 -28.38 1.54
CA THR A 283 26.41 -27.01 2.15
C THR A 283 25.15 -26.77 2.95
N VAL A 284 25.30 -26.44 4.25
CA VAL A 284 24.20 -26.08 5.10
C VAL A 284 23.93 -24.60 4.97
N GLN A 285 22.71 -24.24 4.57
CA GLN A 285 22.25 -22.85 4.52
C GLN A 285 21.02 -22.63 5.39
N LYS A 286 20.87 -21.40 5.89
CA LYS A 286 19.66 -20.99 6.61
C LYS A 286 18.63 -20.47 5.59
N ILE A 287 17.47 -21.10 5.55
CA ILE A 287 16.34 -20.66 4.76
C ILE A 287 15.18 -20.24 5.66
N THR A 288 14.38 -19.27 5.21
CA THR A 288 13.13 -18.88 5.87
C THR A 288 11.98 -19.59 5.20
N GLN A 289 11.19 -20.35 5.96
CA GLN A 289 10.00 -21.03 5.46
C GLN A 289 8.80 -20.80 6.40
N PRO A 290 7.53 -20.87 5.89
CA PRO A 290 6.35 -20.82 6.72
C PRO A 290 6.10 -22.17 7.42
N SER A 291 5.73 -22.12 8.71
CA SER A 291 4.92 -23.15 9.35
C SER A 291 3.47 -22.68 9.28
N TYR A 292 2.56 -23.52 8.81
CA TYR A 292 1.19 -23.07 8.55
C TYR A 292 0.15 -24.15 8.80
N MET A 293 -1.08 -23.70 9.00
CA MET A 293 -2.29 -24.53 8.99
C MET A 293 -3.39 -23.79 8.21
N ILE A 294 -4.02 -24.51 7.28
CA ILE A 294 -5.12 -24.03 6.45
C ILE A 294 -6.28 -25.00 6.64
N ASP A 295 -7.43 -24.47 7.02
CA ASP A 295 -8.67 -25.22 7.20
C ASP A 295 -9.71 -24.70 6.21
N ILE A 296 -10.09 -25.55 5.28
CA ILE A 296 -10.99 -25.24 4.15
C ILE A 296 -12.31 -25.96 4.41
N LEU A 297 -13.40 -25.20 4.52
CA LEU A 297 -14.75 -25.76 4.53
C LEU A 297 -15.29 -25.88 3.10
N SER A 298 -15.99 -26.98 2.86
CA SER A 298 -16.56 -27.27 1.56
C SER A 298 -17.98 -27.86 1.69
N ASN A 299 -18.86 -27.53 0.74
CA ASN A 299 -20.16 -28.20 0.61
C ASN A 299 -20.03 -29.65 0.12
N ASP A 300 -18.92 -29.97 -0.56
CA ASP A 300 -18.61 -31.29 -1.07
C ASP A 300 -17.09 -31.53 -0.92
N PRO A 301 -16.64 -32.06 0.23
CA PRO A 301 -15.24 -32.30 0.49
C PRO A 301 -14.56 -33.25 -0.49
N GLU A 302 -15.32 -34.21 -1.04
CA GLU A 302 -14.79 -35.16 -2.01
C GLU A 302 -14.48 -34.50 -3.34
N LYS A 303 -15.40 -33.67 -3.85
CA LYS A 303 -15.13 -32.86 -5.04
C LYS A 303 -13.97 -31.89 -4.84
N THR A 304 -13.86 -31.29 -3.65
CA THR A 304 -12.70 -30.44 -3.31
C THR A 304 -11.39 -31.21 -3.39
N TRP A 305 -11.39 -32.43 -2.85
CA TRP A 305 -10.23 -33.31 -2.89
C TRP A 305 -9.86 -33.69 -4.32
N GLN A 306 -10.84 -34.16 -5.11
CA GLN A 306 -10.66 -34.52 -6.52
C GLN A 306 -10.15 -33.33 -7.35
N TYR A 307 -10.67 -32.13 -7.10
CA TYR A 307 -10.15 -30.91 -7.72
C TYR A 307 -8.67 -30.68 -7.40
N PHE A 308 -8.26 -30.82 -6.14
CA PHE A 308 -6.85 -30.65 -5.76
C PHE A 308 -5.96 -31.73 -6.37
N GLN A 309 -6.47 -32.94 -6.55
CA GLN A 309 -5.75 -34.00 -7.25
C GLN A 309 -5.61 -33.67 -8.75
N SER A 310 -6.68 -33.21 -9.40
CA SER A 310 -6.64 -32.82 -10.82
C SER A 310 -5.66 -31.68 -11.11
N GLU A 311 -5.54 -30.74 -10.16
CA GLU A 311 -4.55 -29.64 -10.20
C GLU A 311 -3.12 -30.08 -9.83
N LYS A 312 -2.92 -31.39 -9.51
CA LYS A 312 -1.65 -31.95 -9.05
C LYS A 312 -1.14 -31.31 -7.75
N TRP A 313 -2.06 -30.81 -6.89
CA TRP A 313 -1.70 -30.24 -5.59
C TRP A 313 -1.61 -31.27 -4.48
N ILE A 314 -2.01 -32.50 -4.75
CA ILE A 314 -1.89 -33.65 -3.87
C ILE A 314 -1.05 -34.71 -4.58
N ASN A 315 0.01 -35.17 -3.95
CA ASN A 315 0.81 -36.28 -4.44
C ASN A 315 0.32 -37.64 -3.85
N ASN A 316 0.91 -38.74 -4.29
CA ASN A 316 0.55 -40.10 -3.85
C ASN A 316 0.77 -40.34 -2.34
N GLU A 317 1.55 -39.50 -1.68
CA GLU A 317 1.84 -39.56 -0.24
C GLU A 317 0.90 -38.69 0.60
N ASN A 318 -0.16 -38.15 0.01
CA ASN A 318 -1.07 -37.16 0.63
C ASN A 318 -0.32 -35.92 1.15
N GLN A 319 0.68 -35.46 0.40
CA GLN A 319 1.34 -34.20 0.65
C GLN A 319 0.75 -33.11 -0.26
N PHE A 320 0.65 -31.88 0.26
CA PHE A 320 0.19 -30.73 -0.50
C PHE A 320 1.40 -30.08 -1.20
N THR A 321 1.37 -30.06 -2.54
CA THR A 321 2.53 -29.65 -3.37
C THR A 321 2.44 -28.21 -3.87
N ALA A 322 1.29 -27.54 -3.75
CA ALA A 322 1.13 -26.17 -4.24
C ALA A 322 1.92 -25.14 -3.41
N ILE A 323 2.31 -25.47 -2.18
CA ILE A 323 3.23 -24.70 -1.35
C ILE A 323 4.58 -25.43 -1.32
N PRO A 324 5.66 -24.81 -1.81
CA PRO A 324 6.95 -25.50 -2.06
C PRO A 324 7.77 -25.79 -0.79
N PHE A 325 7.22 -25.53 0.39
CA PHE A 325 7.95 -25.71 1.66
C PHE A 325 7.57 -27.05 2.30
N GLN A 326 8.55 -27.74 2.84
CA GLN A 326 8.45 -29.12 3.30
C GLN A 326 8.58 -29.25 4.81
N PRO A 327 8.07 -30.36 5.39
CA PRO A 327 7.06 -31.28 4.85
C PRO A 327 5.63 -30.78 5.09
N ASN A 328 4.71 -31.11 4.18
CA ASN A 328 3.30 -30.72 4.23
C ASN A 328 2.41 -31.95 4.26
N LYS A 329 1.29 -31.90 4.95
CA LYS A 329 0.27 -32.93 4.96
C LYS A 329 -1.09 -32.36 4.62
N ILE A 330 -1.85 -33.07 3.79
CA ILE A 330 -3.25 -32.75 3.51
C ILE A 330 -4.15 -33.89 3.98
N THR A 331 -5.28 -33.57 4.58
CA THR A 331 -6.28 -34.53 5.05
C THR A 331 -7.67 -34.02 4.72
N SER A 332 -8.59 -34.92 4.40
CA SER A 332 -10.00 -34.64 4.21
C SER A 332 -10.83 -35.16 5.36
N ASN A 333 -11.94 -34.51 5.65
CA ASN A 333 -12.97 -34.94 6.58
C ASN A 333 -14.35 -34.55 6.05
N ASN A 334 -15.42 -34.86 6.79
CA ASN A 334 -16.81 -34.60 6.39
C ASN A 334 -17.18 -33.10 6.27
N LYS A 335 -16.30 -32.17 6.65
CA LYS A 335 -16.52 -30.72 6.58
C LYS A 335 -15.66 -30.04 5.53
N GLY A 336 -14.59 -30.70 5.08
CA GLY A 336 -13.67 -30.10 4.13
C GLY A 336 -12.27 -30.69 4.17
N VAL A 337 -11.27 -29.84 3.95
CA VAL A 337 -9.88 -30.23 3.79
C VAL A 337 -8.99 -29.40 4.72
N THR A 338 -8.07 -30.08 5.40
CA THR A 338 -7.06 -29.43 6.24
C THR A 338 -5.67 -29.67 5.69
N ILE A 339 -4.89 -28.59 5.54
CA ILE A 339 -3.50 -28.60 5.06
C ILE A 339 -2.62 -28.03 6.17
N LYS A 340 -1.54 -28.72 6.49
CA LYS A 340 -0.62 -28.27 7.54
C LYS A 340 0.83 -28.65 7.26
N SER A 341 1.74 -27.79 7.69
CA SER A 341 3.14 -28.17 7.83
C SER A 341 3.27 -29.18 8.97
N THR A 342 4.07 -30.22 8.78
CA THR A 342 4.29 -31.23 9.82
C THR A 342 5.48 -30.86 10.72
N ARG A 343 6.41 -30.07 10.21
CA ARG A 343 7.51 -29.49 11.00
C ARG A 343 7.00 -28.24 11.71
N ASN A 344 7.10 -28.19 13.04
CA ASN A 344 6.60 -27.09 13.88
C ASN A 344 5.10 -26.82 13.65
N PRO A 345 4.21 -27.73 14.00
CA PRO A 345 2.78 -27.55 13.80
C PRO A 345 2.26 -26.36 14.57
N ILE A 346 1.33 -25.62 13.96
CA ILE A 346 0.61 -24.52 14.59
C ILE A 346 -0.88 -24.88 14.69
N SER A 347 -1.63 -24.13 15.51
CA SER A 347 -3.06 -24.31 15.67
C SER A 347 -3.82 -23.07 15.20
N LEU A 348 -5.04 -23.26 14.69
CA LEU A 348 -5.93 -22.17 14.35
C LEU A 348 -6.70 -21.69 15.57
N SER A 349 -6.89 -20.38 15.68
CA SER A 349 -7.86 -19.76 16.60
C SER A 349 -9.29 -20.18 16.22
N SER A 350 -10.27 -19.91 17.09
CA SER A 350 -11.69 -20.11 16.76
C SER A 350 -12.11 -19.27 15.55
N ARG A 351 -13.02 -19.78 14.71
CA ARG A 351 -13.56 -19.04 13.57
C ARG A 351 -14.36 -17.83 14.05
N LEU A 352 -14.09 -16.67 13.47
CA LEU A 352 -14.83 -15.43 13.73
C LEU A 352 -16.05 -15.29 12.82
N LYS A 353 -16.13 -16.09 11.74
CA LYS A 353 -17.15 -16.02 10.66
C LYS A 353 -17.20 -14.64 10.00
N GLN A 354 -16.04 -14.05 9.82
CA GLN A 354 -15.84 -12.72 9.26
C GLN A 354 -14.68 -12.74 8.26
N ASN A 355 -14.75 -11.86 7.28
CA ASN A 355 -13.68 -11.74 6.28
C ASN A 355 -12.60 -10.82 6.78
N TYR A 356 -11.40 -11.35 7.02
CA TYR A 356 -10.24 -10.53 7.38
C TYR A 356 -8.92 -11.20 6.96
N ILE A 357 -7.91 -10.36 6.80
CA ILE A 357 -6.50 -10.75 6.65
C ILE A 357 -5.70 -9.89 7.63
N MET A 358 -4.90 -10.52 8.48
CA MET A 358 -3.99 -9.90 9.42
C MET A 358 -2.58 -10.35 9.13
N ILE A 359 -1.68 -9.40 8.84
CA ILE A 359 -0.26 -9.68 8.60
C ILE A 359 0.54 -8.86 9.61
N ARG A 360 1.28 -9.54 10.48
CA ARG A 360 2.18 -8.87 11.44
C ARG A 360 3.57 -8.72 10.86
N ASN A 361 4.23 -7.69 11.31
CA ASN A 361 5.62 -7.51 10.95
C ASN A 361 6.48 -8.64 11.52
N ASN A 362 7.39 -9.11 10.69
CA ASN A 362 8.33 -10.16 11.06
C ASN A 362 9.71 -9.86 10.43
N ALA A 363 10.75 -9.88 11.26
CA ALA A 363 12.10 -9.60 10.80
C ALA A 363 12.59 -10.57 9.70
N LEU A 364 12.12 -11.82 9.71
CA LEU A 364 12.45 -12.81 8.68
C LEU A 364 11.81 -12.45 7.32
N LEU A 365 10.64 -11.78 7.32
CA LEU A 365 10.00 -11.35 6.08
C LEU A 365 10.86 -10.31 5.35
N TYR A 366 11.16 -9.19 5.99
CA TYR A 366 11.89 -8.12 5.29
C TYR A 366 13.39 -8.39 5.13
N SER A 367 13.96 -9.30 5.91
CA SER A 367 15.33 -9.76 5.67
C SER A 367 15.45 -10.59 4.38
N SER A 368 14.40 -11.30 4.00
CA SER A 368 14.34 -12.06 2.74
C SER A 368 14.06 -11.18 1.50
N LEU A 369 13.50 -9.97 1.68
CA LEU A 369 13.21 -9.02 0.61
C LEU A 369 14.48 -8.24 0.20
N LYS A 370 15.38 -8.89 -0.52
CA LYS A 370 16.68 -8.32 -0.93
C LYS A 370 16.54 -7.09 -1.83
N MET A 371 15.46 -6.97 -2.60
CA MET A 371 15.23 -5.89 -3.56
C MET A 371 14.80 -4.56 -2.92
N LEU A 372 14.43 -4.54 -1.62
CA LEU A 372 13.99 -3.33 -0.95
C LEU A 372 15.16 -2.39 -0.66
N ARG A 373 14.96 -1.10 -0.91
CA ARG A 373 15.89 -0.02 -0.56
C ARG A 373 15.94 0.17 0.96
N ALA A 374 17.01 0.80 1.45
CA ALA A 374 17.16 1.08 2.89
C ALA A 374 16.01 1.90 3.48
N SER A 375 15.48 2.90 2.73
CA SER A 375 14.31 3.69 3.13
C SER A 375 13.04 2.86 3.22
N GLU A 376 12.78 2.00 2.26
CA GLU A 376 11.63 1.09 2.24
C GLU A 376 11.70 0.08 3.39
N LYS A 377 12.88 -0.50 3.62
CA LYS A 377 13.12 -1.39 4.78
C LYS A 377 12.86 -0.68 6.10
N LYS A 378 13.25 0.60 6.22
CA LYS A 378 12.98 1.41 7.41
C LYS A 378 11.47 1.57 7.64
N ILE A 379 10.71 1.95 6.61
CA ILE A 379 9.25 2.10 6.70
C ILE A 379 8.60 0.77 7.08
N ILE A 380 8.93 -0.32 6.36
CA ILE A 380 8.37 -1.64 6.63
C ILE A 380 8.75 -2.10 8.05
N SER A 381 9.97 -1.85 8.52
CA SER A 381 10.39 -2.23 9.87
C SER A 381 9.65 -1.48 10.98
N ASP A 382 9.11 -0.29 10.68
CA ASP A 382 8.30 0.53 11.61
C ASP A 382 6.82 0.10 11.64
N ILE A 383 6.34 -0.65 10.66
CA ILE A 383 4.99 -1.23 10.68
C ILE A 383 4.93 -2.33 11.74
N ASP A 384 3.87 -2.36 12.52
CA ASP A 384 3.56 -3.42 13.47
C ASP A 384 2.71 -4.50 12.79
N TYR A 385 1.59 -4.11 12.19
CA TYR A 385 0.75 -4.99 11.41
C TYR A 385 -0.02 -4.25 10.30
N VAL A 386 -0.51 -5.04 9.33
CA VAL A 386 -1.51 -4.63 8.35
C VAL A 386 -2.74 -5.51 8.54
N PHE A 387 -3.89 -4.88 8.73
CA PHE A 387 -5.18 -5.52 8.84
C PHE A 387 -6.06 -5.11 7.66
N TYR A 388 -6.67 -6.08 6.99
CA TYR A 388 -7.72 -5.88 6.00
C TYR A 388 -8.98 -6.59 6.49
N GLY A 389 -10.13 -5.92 6.41
CA GLY A 389 -11.44 -6.47 6.70
C GLY A 389 -12.44 -6.13 5.61
N ASN A 390 -13.39 -7.05 5.38
CA ASN A 390 -14.48 -6.87 4.43
C ASN A 390 -15.75 -7.50 4.98
N GLN A 391 -16.83 -6.71 5.04
CA GLN A 391 -18.14 -7.19 5.44
C GLN A 391 -19.24 -6.41 4.71
N SER A 392 -20.14 -7.11 4.02
CA SER A 392 -21.34 -6.52 3.39
C SER A 392 -21.02 -5.31 2.48
N GLY A 393 -19.90 -5.36 1.74
CA GLY A 393 -19.47 -4.28 0.85
C GLY A 393 -18.76 -3.11 1.57
N HIS A 394 -18.54 -3.22 2.88
CA HIS A 394 -17.70 -2.32 3.65
C HIS A 394 -16.27 -2.89 3.73
N TYR A 395 -15.31 -2.06 3.36
CA TYR A 395 -13.90 -2.42 3.30
C TYR A 395 -13.10 -1.53 4.25
N TRP A 396 -12.16 -2.13 4.95
CA TRP A 396 -11.28 -1.42 5.85
C TRP A 396 -9.86 -1.99 5.77
N LEU A 397 -8.91 -1.13 5.51
CA LEU A 397 -7.49 -1.41 5.58
C LEU A 397 -6.89 -0.55 6.69
N LYS A 398 -6.23 -1.17 7.64
CA LYS A 398 -5.52 -0.50 8.73
C LYS A 398 -4.05 -0.89 8.67
N ILE A 399 -3.19 0.10 8.59
CA ILE A 399 -1.74 -0.07 8.71
C ILE A 399 -1.35 0.52 10.06
N LYS A 400 -0.99 -0.33 11.00
CA LYS A 400 -0.54 0.07 12.34
C LYS A 400 0.97 0.15 12.36
N ALA A 401 1.53 1.27 12.80
CA ALA A 401 2.94 1.39 13.08
C ALA A 401 3.23 0.99 14.53
N LYS A 402 4.46 0.58 14.79
CA LYS A 402 4.96 0.33 16.14
C LYS A 402 4.82 1.60 16.97
N LYS A 403 4.50 1.45 18.26
CA LYS A 403 4.49 2.59 19.18
C LYS A 403 5.83 3.32 19.14
N GLY A 404 5.79 4.61 18.90
CA GLY A 404 6.96 5.48 18.89
C GLY A 404 6.70 6.72 19.73
N GLU A 405 7.76 7.43 20.08
CA GLU A 405 7.67 8.71 20.79
C GLU A 405 7.04 9.84 19.96
N LEU A 406 6.90 9.61 18.64
CA LEU A 406 6.43 10.61 17.69
C LEU A 406 5.27 10.08 16.88
N PRO A 407 4.30 10.93 16.53
CA PRO A 407 3.29 10.61 15.54
C PRO A 407 3.90 10.20 14.20
N LEU A 408 3.19 9.33 13.49
CA LEU A 408 3.62 8.75 12.21
C LEU A 408 4.06 9.81 11.19
N ILE A 409 3.31 10.91 11.11
CA ILE A 409 3.59 12.04 10.22
C ILE A 409 4.96 12.70 10.47
N LEU A 410 5.55 12.53 11.64
CA LEU A 410 6.88 13.04 11.99
C LEU A 410 7.99 11.97 11.86
N ARG A 411 7.62 10.70 11.72
CA ARG A 411 8.56 9.57 11.62
C ARG A 411 8.98 9.26 10.18
N TRP A 412 8.05 9.33 9.27
CA TRP A 412 8.19 9.00 7.84
C TRP A 412 8.29 10.26 6.97
#